data_d4c4cd7bba30dae7a67bbe52c80594e1
#
_entry.id   d4c4cd7bba30dae7a67bbe52c80594e1
#
_cell.length_a   1.000
_cell.length_b   1.000
_cell.length_c   1.000
_cell.angle_alpha   90.00
_cell.angle_beta   90.00
_cell.angle_gamma   90.00
#
_symmetry.space_group_name_H-M   'P 1'
#
loop_
_entity.id
_entity.type
_entity.pdbx_description
1 polymer ?
#
loop_
_entity_poly.entity_id
_entity_poly.type
_entity_poly.pdbx_seq_one_letter_code
_entity_poly.pdbx_strand_id
1 'polypeptide(L)'
;MAIVLDTSSSVPDRRLAVWQDIVCDTFVGLDCQSDMHDGFWGSVSQSTIGPATCTRVDSCAQRVLRTPSRIARASEDFVLVTLGTSGVNGVFQDGREAVVSAGQFVIYDTTRPYELRFDDSFSQTIFQMPRKLLQQRIGSFDTCQGQCSDPASAGGIAAAARSSVAARSREPS
;
A
#
# COMPACT_ATOMS: atom_id res chain seq x y z
N MET A 1 -3.44 -18.51 3.19
CA MET A 1 -4.13 -18.58 1.88
C MET A 1 -4.16 -17.16 1.31
N ALA A 2 -3.72 -16.96 0.10
CA ALA A 2 -3.77 -15.64 -0.54
C ALA A 2 -5.17 -15.45 -1.17
N ILE A 3 -5.78 -14.29 -0.93
CA ILE A 3 -7.00 -13.87 -1.62
C ILE A 3 -6.55 -13.13 -2.87
N VAL A 4 -7.06 -13.52 -4.04
CA VAL A 4 -6.78 -12.86 -5.31
C VAL A 4 -8.08 -12.24 -5.84
N LEU A 5 -8.05 -10.95 -6.11
CA LEU A 5 -9.12 -10.18 -6.71
C LEU A 5 -8.58 -9.45 -7.93
N ASP A 6 -9.30 -9.47 -9.03
CA ASP A 6 -8.89 -8.80 -10.25
C ASP A 6 -10.09 -8.29 -11.07
N THR A 7 -9.82 -7.46 -12.05
CA THR A 7 -10.83 -6.85 -12.92
C THR A 7 -11.11 -7.66 -14.20
N SER A 8 -10.45 -8.81 -14.40
CA SER A 8 -10.51 -9.57 -15.67
C SER A 8 -11.90 -10.13 -15.99
N SER A 9 -12.66 -10.47 -14.93
CA SER A 9 -14.03 -10.98 -15.07
C SER A 9 -15.07 -9.90 -15.38
N SER A 10 -14.68 -8.62 -15.29
CA SER A 10 -15.58 -7.49 -15.54
C SER A 10 -15.52 -7.01 -16.98
N VAL A 11 -16.64 -6.51 -17.50
CA VAL A 11 -16.67 -5.86 -18.81
C VAL A 11 -15.76 -4.61 -18.80
N PRO A 12 -15.10 -4.29 -19.92
CA PRO A 12 -14.05 -3.27 -19.96
C PRO A 12 -14.44 -1.91 -19.37
N ASP A 13 -15.60 -1.40 -19.72
CA ASP A 13 -16.12 -0.09 -19.27
C ASP A 13 -16.42 -0.02 -17.74
N ARG A 14 -16.51 -1.16 -17.07
CA ARG A 14 -16.76 -1.24 -15.63
C ARG A 14 -15.51 -1.55 -14.78
N ARG A 15 -14.40 -1.88 -15.41
CA ARG A 15 -13.19 -2.33 -14.68
C ARG A 15 -12.65 -1.30 -13.70
N LEU A 16 -12.66 -0.02 -14.05
CA LEU A 16 -12.21 1.03 -13.12
C LEU A 16 -13.11 1.14 -11.89
N ALA A 17 -14.43 1.02 -12.07
CA ALA A 17 -15.37 1.04 -10.94
C ALA A 17 -15.18 -0.18 -10.03
N VAL A 18 -15.04 -1.37 -10.61
CA VAL A 18 -14.74 -2.61 -9.87
C VAL A 18 -13.40 -2.50 -9.14
N TRP A 19 -12.39 -1.92 -9.78
CA TRP A 19 -11.08 -1.66 -9.16
C TRP A 19 -11.19 -0.72 -7.97
N GLN A 20 -11.99 0.35 -8.09
CA GLN A 20 -12.29 1.27 -7.01
C GLN A 20 -12.83 0.54 -5.77
N ASP A 21 -13.76 -0.38 -5.95
CA ASP A 21 -14.34 -1.18 -4.87
C ASP A 21 -13.30 -2.13 -4.27
N ILE A 22 -12.56 -2.86 -5.10
CA ILE A 22 -11.48 -3.77 -4.67
C ILE A 22 -10.45 -3.03 -3.79
N VAL A 23 -9.99 -1.87 -4.25
CA VAL A 23 -8.95 -1.10 -3.55
C VAL A 23 -9.48 -0.54 -2.23
N CYS A 24 -10.73 -0.05 -2.19
CA CYS A 24 -11.37 0.45 -0.97
C CYS A 24 -11.54 -0.66 0.07
N ASP A 25 -11.94 -1.86 -0.36
CA ASP A 25 -12.14 -3.00 0.55
C ASP A 25 -10.80 -3.59 1.04
N THR A 26 -9.76 -3.52 0.18
CA THR A 26 -8.44 -4.09 0.48
C THR A 26 -7.63 -3.22 1.44
N PHE A 27 -7.68 -1.90 1.28
CA PHE A 27 -6.82 -0.96 2.02
C PHE A 27 -7.62 -0.03 2.92
N VAL A 28 -8.03 1.10 2.37
CA VAL A 28 -8.81 2.16 3.02
C VAL A 28 -9.65 2.86 1.95
N GLY A 29 -10.59 3.69 2.35
CA GLY A 29 -11.36 4.48 1.39
C GLY A 29 -10.45 5.37 0.52
N LEU A 30 -10.38 5.10 -0.76
CA LEU A 30 -9.56 5.77 -1.77
C LEU A 30 -10.43 6.17 -2.98
N ASP A 31 -9.95 7.09 -3.78
CA ASP A 31 -10.54 7.44 -5.08
C ASP A 31 -9.53 7.14 -6.18
N CYS A 32 -9.91 6.28 -7.13
CA CYS A 32 -9.06 5.86 -8.26
C CYS A 32 -9.51 6.56 -9.54
N GLN A 33 -8.58 7.11 -10.29
CA GLN A 33 -8.79 7.78 -11.56
C GLN A 33 -7.83 7.22 -12.61
N SER A 34 -8.29 6.99 -13.82
CA SER A 34 -7.44 6.54 -14.93
C SER A 34 -8.03 6.97 -16.27
N ASP A 35 -7.17 7.32 -17.20
CA ASP A 35 -7.51 7.64 -18.58
C ASP A 35 -7.46 6.40 -19.50
N MET A 36 -7.23 5.22 -18.93
CA MET A 36 -7.09 3.97 -19.70
C MET A 36 -8.41 3.43 -20.29
N HIS A 37 -9.55 4.01 -19.86
CA HIS A 37 -10.89 3.63 -20.35
C HIS A 37 -11.06 2.09 -20.41
N ASP A 38 -11.39 1.55 -21.57
CA ASP A 38 -11.62 0.10 -21.79
C ASP A 38 -10.35 -0.76 -21.63
N GLY A 39 -9.17 -0.13 -21.66
CA GLY A 39 -7.88 -0.78 -21.44
C GLY A 39 -7.49 -0.92 -19.97
N PHE A 40 -8.31 -0.44 -19.02
CA PHE A 40 -8.00 -0.55 -17.61
C PHE A 40 -7.94 -2.00 -17.14
N TRP A 41 -6.95 -2.29 -16.29
CA TRP A 41 -6.81 -3.57 -15.61
C TRP A 41 -6.14 -3.39 -14.24
N GLY A 42 -6.46 -4.25 -13.29
CA GLY A 42 -5.83 -4.30 -11.99
C GLY A 42 -6.04 -5.64 -11.30
N SER A 43 -5.09 -6.03 -10.50
CA SER A 43 -5.10 -7.26 -9.70
C SER A 43 -4.47 -7.01 -8.34
N VAL A 44 -5.05 -7.58 -7.29
CA VAL A 44 -4.49 -7.63 -5.95
C VAL A 44 -4.41 -9.07 -5.47
N SER A 45 -3.30 -9.40 -4.78
CA SER A 45 -3.14 -10.66 -4.07
C SER A 45 -2.76 -10.36 -2.63
N GLN A 46 -3.59 -10.77 -1.68
CA GLN A 46 -3.46 -10.40 -0.28
C GLN A 46 -3.20 -11.63 0.59
N SER A 47 -2.29 -11.48 1.55
CA SER A 47 -1.98 -12.46 2.58
C SER A 47 -1.78 -11.76 3.93
N THR A 48 -2.01 -12.48 5.03
CA THR A 48 -1.82 -11.95 6.39
C THR A 48 -0.51 -12.46 6.97
N ILE A 49 0.28 -11.56 7.55
CA ILE A 49 1.56 -11.86 8.21
C ILE A 49 1.51 -11.29 9.63
N GLY A 50 1.09 -12.10 10.60
CA GLY A 50 0.87 -11.65 11.97
C GLY A 50 -0.23 -10.57 12.02
N PRO A 51 0.03 -9.39 12.62
CA PRO A 51 -0.91 -8.28 12.66
C PRO A 51 -0.91 -7.43 11.38
N ALA A 52 0.00 -7.67 10.46
CA ALA A 52 0.13 -6.94 9.21
C ALA A 52 -0.52 -7.70 8.05
N THR A 53 -1.00 -6.95 7.07
CA THR A 53 -1.44 -7.48 5.79
C THR A 53 -0.40 -7.17 4.73
N CYS A 54 -0.05 -8.16 3.92
CA CYS A 54 0.84 -8.02 2.78
C CYS A 54 0.02 -8.14 1.50
N THR A 55 -0.01 -7.10 0.70
CA THR A 55 -0.78 -7.05 -0.54
C THR A 55 0.13 -6.75 -1.72
N ARG A 56 0.14 -7.63 -2.71
CA ARG A 56 0.71 -7.35 -4.02
C ARG A 56 -0.35 -6.69 -4.89
N VAL A 57 0.04 -5.62 -5.56
CA VAL A 57 -0.79 -4.85 -6.49
C VAL A 57 -0.09 -4.79 -7.84
N ASP A 58 -0.78 -5.23 -8.87
CA ASP A 58 -0.36 -5.10 -10.27
C ASP A 58 -1.46 -4.34 -11.03
N SER A 59 -1.14 -3.26 -11.72
CA SER A 59 -2.15 -2.45 -12.44
C SER A 59 -1.51 -1.59 -13.53
N CYS A 60 -2.36 -0.93 -14.29
CA CYS A 60 -1.98 0.05 -15.31
C CYS A 60 -1.96 1.48 -14.75
N ALA A 61 -1.62 2.44 -15.61
CA ALA A 61 -1.55 3.86 -15.30
C ALA A 61 -2.80 4.37 -14.59
N GLN A 62 -2.62 5.03 -13.45
CA GLN A 62 -3.70 5.58 -12.63
C GLN A 62 -3.22 6.61 -11.62
N ARG A 63 -4.17 7.31 -11.07
CA ARG A 63 -4.00 8.22 -9.94
C ARG A 63 -4.88 7.76 -8.79
N VAL A 64 -4.33 7.67 -7.60
CA VAL A 64 -5.04 7.22 -6.39
C VAL A 64 -5.00 8.33 -5.35
N LEU A 65 -6.16 8.69 -4.81
CA LEU A 65 -6.32 9.81 -3.88
C LEU A 65 -6.88 9.35 -2.54
N ARG A 66 -6.20 9.69 -1.47
CA ARG A 66 -6.72 9.66 -0.11
C ARG A 66 -7.20 11.05 0.27
N THR A 67 -8.48 11.31 0.17
CA THR A 67 -9.06 12.64 0.41
C THR A 67 -9.47 12.84 1.88
N PRO A 68 -9.58 14.10 2.38
CA PRO A 68 -10.10 14.37 3.71
C PRO A 68 -11.49 13.77 3.96
N SER A 69 -12.35 13.74 2.95
CA SER A 69 -13.68 13.13 3.04
C SER A 69 -13.60 11.61 3.28
N ARG A 70 -12.65 10.92 2.64
CA ARG A 70 -12.41 9.49 2.84
C ARG A 70 -11.83 9.21 4.22
N ILE A 71 -10.93 10.08 4.70
CA ILE A 71 -10.33 9.98 6.03
C ILE A 71 -11.39 10.13 7.12
N ALA A 72 -12.29 11.11 6.99
CA ALA A 72 -13.34 11.38 7.98
C ALA A 72 -14.32 10.20 8.18
N ARG A 73 -14.40 9.28 7.22
CA ARG A 73 -15.25 8.07 7.26
C ARG A 73 -14.51 6.81 7.66
N ALA A 74 -13.20 6.90 7.91
CA ALA A 74 -12.39 5.74 8.26
C ALA A 74 -12.65 5.30 9.70
N SER A 75 -12.72 3.99 9.90
CA SER A 75 -12.86 3.35 11.22
C SER A 75 -11.51 2.94 11.81
N GLU A 76 -10.48 2.82 10.98
CA GLU A 76 -9.14 2.34 11.36
C GLU A 76 -8.05 3.16 10.68
N ASP A 77 -6.93 3.29 11.38
CA ASP A 77 -5.74 4.01 10.93
C ASP A 77 -4.58 3.04 10.67
N PHE A 78 -3.95 3.21 9.54
CA PHE A 78 -2.83 2.38 9.11
C PHE A 78 -1.60 3.20 8.74
N VAL A 79 -0.46 2.56 8.83
CA VAL A 79 0.78 2.95 8.17
C VAL A 79 1.02 1.97 7.03
N LEU A 80 1.31 2.49 5.86
CA LEU A 80 1.59 1.72 4.66
C LEU A 80 3.07 1.80 4.32
N VAL A 81 3.68 0.64 4.11
CA VAL A 81 5.04 0.52 3.58
C VAL A 81 4.93 -0.08 2.19
N THR A 82 5.21 0.71 1.17
CA THR A 82 5.11 0.29 -0.22
C THR A 82 6.49 0.05 -0.80
N LEU A 83 6.73 -1.18 -1.27
CA LEU A 83 7.93 -1.60 -1.98
C LEU A 83 7.63 -1.67 -3.48
N GLY A 84 8.33 -0.89 -4.31
CA GLY A 84 8.27 -1.00 -5.76
C GLY A 84 8.91 -2.29 -6.24
N THR A 85 8.23 -3.02 -7.14
CA THR A 85 8.75 -4.23 -7.79
C THR A 85 8.94 -4.06 -9.28
N SER A 86 8.09 -3.28 -9.94
CA SER A 86 8.30 -2.81 -11.32
C SER A 86 7.56 -1.51 -11.57
N GLY A 87 7.98 -0.76 -12.57
CA GLY A 87 7.44 0.57 -12.85
C GLY A 87 7.93 1.62 -11.86
N VAL A 88 7.32 2.79 -11.94
CA VAL A 88 7.64 3.95 -11.09
C VAL A 88 6.36 4.46 -10.44
N ASN A 89 6.43 4.77 -9.16
CA ASN A 89 5.34 5.30 -8.36
C ASN A 89 5.74 6.65 -7.76
N GLY A 90 4.96 7.71 -7.99
CA GLY A 90 5.05 8.98 -7.29
C GLY A 90 4.13 8.97 -6.07
N VAL A 91 4.66 9.32 -4.90
CA VAL A 91 3.90 9.42 -3.64
C VAL A 91 4.00 10.85 -3.13
N PHE A 92 2.84 11.49 -2.91
CA PHE A 92 2.74 12.87 -2.45
C PHE A 92 1.96 12.91 -1.14
N GLN A 93 2.60 13.38 -0.08
CA GLN A 93 1.96 13.59 1.23
C GLN A 93 2.61 14.77 1.96
N ASP A 94 1.81 15.64 2.58
CA ASP A 94 2.25 16.80 3.38
C ASP A 94 3.24 17.73 2.65
N GLY A 95 3.01 17.99 1.37
CA GLY A 95 3.87 18.85 0.55
C GLY A 95 5.21 18.22 0.15
N ARG A 96 5.40 16.92 0.39
CA ARG A 96 6.59 16.16 0.01
C ARG A 96 6.27 15.16 -1.09
N GLU A 97 7.24 14.94 -1.95
CA GLU A 97 7.18 13.96 -3.02
C GLU A 97 8.28 12.91 -2.85
N ALA A 98 7.91 11.66 -3.06
CA ALA A 98 8.85 10.55 -3.18
C ALA A 98 8.59 9.81 -4.49
N VAL A 99 9.63 9.49 -5.22
CA VAL A 99 9.58 8.63 -6.42
C VAL A 99 10.15 7.27 -6.04
N VAL A 100 9.36 6.23 -6.25
CA VAL A 100 9.69 4.85 -5.86
C VAL A 100 9.85 4.01 -7.12
N SER A 101 11.04 3.52 -7.35
CA SER A 101 11.39 2.56 -8.40
C SER A 101 11.49 1.14 -7.85
N ALA A 102 11.74 0.16 -8.71
CA ALA A 102 11.95 -1.22 -8.31
C ALA A 102 13.08 -1.35 -7.26
N GLY A 103 12.81 -2.05 -6.17
CA GLY A 103 13.72 -2.24 -5.03
C GLY A 103 13.73 -1.10 -4.01
N GLN A 104 13.06 0.00 -4.27
CA GLN A 104 12.90 1.10 -3.32
C GLN A 104 11.57 1.01 -2.56
N PHE A 105 11.52 1.63 -1.39
CA PHE A 105 10.28 1.67 -0.60
C PHE A 105 9.98 3.09 -0.09
N VAL A 106 8.71 3.30 0.23
CA VAL A 106 8.19 4.52 0.85
C VAL A 106 7.23 4.17 1.96
N ILE A 107 7.16 5.04 2.97
CA ILE A 107 6.23 4.92 4.09
C ILE A 107 5.31 6.13 4.09
N TYR A 108 4.01 5.91 4.19
CA TYR A 108 3.01 6.95 4.33
C TYR A 108 1.86 6.54 5.24
N ASP A 109 1.10 7.53 5.70
CA ASP A 109 0.12 7.42 6.79
C ASP A 109 -1.30 7.65 6.25
N THR A 110 -2.23 6.76 6.54
CA THR A 110 -3.61 6.85 6.08
C THR A 110 -4.46 7.89 6.83
N THR A 111 -3.94 8.47 7.92
CA THR A 111 -4.62 9.52 8.70
C THR A 111 -4.53 10.90 8.07
N ARG A 112 -3.71 11.06 7.03
CA ARG A 112 -3.49 12.31 6.31
C ARG A 112 -3.70 12.12 4.81
N PRO A 113 -4.13 13.19 4.10
CA PRO A 113 -4.30 13.12 2.66
C PRO A 113 -3.00 12.71 1.95
N TYR A 114 -3.12 11.91 0.90
CA TYR A 114 -2.02 11.59 0.01
C TYR A 114 -2.52 11.31 -1.40
N GLU A 115 -1.60 11.36 -2.33
CA GLU A 115 -1.80 11.04 -3.73
C GLU A 115 -0.71 10.08 -4.19
N LEU A 116 -1.12 9.06 -4.94
CA LEU A 116 -0.22 8.14 -5.65
C LEU A 116 -0.41 8.36 -7.15
N ARG A 117 0.69 8.43 -7.90
CA ARG A 117 0.69 8.58 -9.37
C ARG A 117 1.49 7.46 -10.01
N PHE A 118 0.86 6.84 -10.98
CA PHE A 118 1.44 5.80 -11.81
C PHE A 118 1.23 6.19 -13.27
N ASP A 119 2.30 6.56 -13.97
CA ASP A 119 2.23 7.02 -15.36
C ASP A 119 2.21 5.85 -16.34
N ASP A 120 2.52 4.64 -15.89
CA ASP A 120 2.56 3.41 -16.69
C ASP A 120 2.14 2.21 -15.84
N SER A 121 2.21 1.02 -16.41
CA SER A 121 1.97 -0.23 -15.68
C SER A 121 3.00 -0.43 -14.58
N PHE A 122 2.54 -0.91 -13.45
CA PHE A 122 3.37 -1.07 -12.25
C PHE A 122 3.05 -2.34 -11.48
N SER A 123 3.99 -2.75 -10.66
CA SER A 123 3.84 -3.77 -9.64
C SER A 123 4.48 -3.31 -8.34
N GLN A 124 3.78 -3.50 -7.24
CA GLN A 124 4.26 -3.14 -5.91
C GLN A 124 3.75 -4.11 -4.85
N THR A 125 4.47 -4.19 -3.75
CA THR A 125 4.04 -4.90 -2.54
C THR A 125 3.82 -3.91 -1.41
N ILE A 126 2.65 -3.94 -0.81
CA ILE A 126 2.24 -3.03 0.26
C ILE A 126 2.06 -3.82 1.55
N PHE A 127 2.78 -3.41 2.59
CA PHE A 127 2.58 -3.87 3.95
C PHE A 127 1.71 -2.84 4.68
N GLN A 128 0.51 -3.28 5.09
CA GLN A 128 -0.45 -2.47 5.83
C GLN A 128 -0.40 -2.88 7.30
N MET A 129 -0.08 -1.94 8.17
CA MET A 129 0.08 -2.18 9.60
C MET A 129 -0.83 -1.25 10.41
N PRO A 130 -1.62 -1.76 11.37
CA PRO A 130 -2.40 -0.91 12.26
C PRO A 130 -1.49 0.11 12.97
N ARG A 131 -1.85 1.40 12.89
CA ARG A 131 -1.02 2.49 13.41
C ARG A 131 -0.76 2.35 14.92
N LYS A 132 -1.75 1.93 15.68
CA LYS A 132 -1.64 1.71 17.14
C LYS A 132 -0.57 0.68 17.49
N LEU A 133 -0.49 -0.42 16.74
CA LEU A 133 0.51 -1.46 16.98
C LEU A 133 1.93 -0.97 16.68
N LEU A 134 2.08 -0.17 15.64
CA LEU A 134 3.37 0.41 15.30
C LEU A 134 3.83 1.39 16.39
N GLN A 135 2.95 2.27 16.86
CA GLN A 135 3.23 3.22 17.95
C GLN A 135 3.64 2.52 19.26
N GLN A 136 3.00 1.40 19.60
CA GLN A 136 3.36 0.62 20.79
C GLN A 136 4.75 -0.01 20.72
N ARG A 137 5.25 -0.30 19.50
CA ARG A 137 6.53 -0.98 19.31
C ARG A 137 7.72 -0.05 19.13
N ILE A 138 7.53 1.09 18.50
CA ILE A 138 8.62 2.02 18.15
C ILE A 138 8.46 3.42 18.75
N GLY A 139 7.45 3.65 19.62
CA GLY A 139 7.19 4.93 20.26
C GLY A 139 6.52 5.95 19.34
N SER A 140 6.73 7.25 19.58
CA SER A 140 6.18 8.31 18.74
C SER A 140 6.79 8.23 17.34
N PHE A 141 5.94 7.92 16.40
CA PHE A 141 6.27 7.79 15.00
C PHE A 141 5.97 9.12 14.30
N ASP A 142 6.97 9.99 14.27
CA ASP A 142 6.99 11.08 13.31
C ASP A 142 7.33 10.45 11.96
N THR A 143 6.30 10.33 11.14
CA THR A 143 6.33 9.68 9.84
C THR A 143 7.59 10.04 9.07
N CYS A 144 8.38 9.03 8.70
CA CYS A 144 9.35 9.13 7.63
C CYS A 144 8.60 9.34 6.32
N GLN A 145 8.11 10.56 6.17
CA GLN A 145 7.26 11.00 5.08
C GLN A 145 8.08 11.08 3.83
N GLY A 146 7.71 10.28 2.82
CA GLY A 146 8.22 10.44 1.48
C GLY A 146 9.74 10.25 1.33
N GLN A 147 10.40 9.46 2.17
CA GLN A 147 11.78 9.09 1.96
C GLN A 147 11.85 7.80 1.13
N CYS A 148 12.28 7.93 -0.11
CA CYS A 148 12.86 6.81 -0.84
C CYS A 148 14.12 6.37 -0.09
N SER A 149 14.09 5.20 0.51
CA SER A 149 15.27 4.61 1.13
C SER A 149 15.67 3.37 0.35
N ASP A 150 16.96 3.25 0.09
CA ASP A 150 17.54 2.02 -0.40
C ASP A 150 17.26 0.89 0.63
N PRO A 151 16.89 -0.32 0.23
CA PRO A 151 16.65 -1.45 1.13
C PRO A 151 17.78 -1.69 2.13
N ALA A 152 19.02 -1.31 1.80
CA ALA A 152 20.16 -1.36 2.70
C ALA A 152 20.02 -0.43 3.93
N SER A 153 19.25 0.65 3.84
CA SER A 153 18.97 1.60 4.93
C SER A 153 17.79 1.17 5.81
N ALA A 154 17.01 0.19 5.37
CA ALA A 154 15.78 -0.29 6.01
C ALA A 154 16.00 -1.26 7.18
N GLY A 155 17.25 -1.46 7.61
CA GLY A 155 17.62 -2.45 8.64
C GLY A 155 16.74 -2.46 9.89
N GLY A 156 16.16 -1.32 10.27
CA GLY A 156 15.28 -1.21 11.44
C GLY A 156 13.85 -1.72 11.22
N ILE A 157 13.23 -1.44 10.07
CA ILE A 157 11.82 -1.77 9.81
C ILE A 157 11.67 -3.20 9.30
N ALA A 158 12.60 -3.64 8.43
CA ALA A 158 12.67 -5.03 8.00
C ALA A 158 13.05 -5.97 9.16
N ALA A 159 13.84 -5.53 10.13
CA ALA A 159 14.14 -6.27 11.36
C ALA A 159 12.90 -6.40 12.25
N ALA A 160 12.07 -5.37 12.37
CA ALA A 160 10.81 -5.45 13.12
C ALA A 160 9.80 -6.42 12.49
N ALA A 161 9.72 -6.47 11.16
CA ALA A 161 8.89 -7.44 10.45
C ALA A 161 9.43 -8.88 10.56
N ARG A 162 10.75 -9.08 10.54
CA ARG A 162 11.39 -10.41 10.71
C ARG A 162 11.35 -10.92 12.14
N SER A 163 11.48 -10.05 13.16
CA SER A 163 11.40 -10.46 14.57
C SER A 163 10.03 -10.98 14.96
N SER A 164 8.95 -10.51 14.32
CA SER A 164 7.61 -11.02 14.57
C SER A 164 7.40 -12.42 13.99
N VAL A 165 8.13 -12.81 12.95
CA VAL A 165 8.10 -14.16 12.36
C VAL A 165 8.94 -15.15 13.18
N ALA A 166 10.10 -14.73 13.67
CA ALA A 166 11.00 -15.59 14.46
C ALA A 166 10.48 -15.90 15.87
N ALA A 167 9.66 -15.02 16.45
CA ALA A 167 9.11 -15.22 17.80
C ALA A 167 8.04 -16.34 17.88
N ARG A 168 7.41 -16.71 16.75
CA ARG A 168 6.39 -17.79 16.68
C ARG A 168 6.97 -19.18 16.42
N SER A 169 8.26 -19.28 16.09
CA SER A 169 8.92 -20.58 15.85
C SER A 169 9.52 -21.21 17.12
N ARG A 170 9.28 -20.62 18.29
CA ARG A 170 9.83 -21.09 19.57
C ARG A 170 8.77 -21.24 20.65
N GLU A 171 7.63 -21.87 20.36
CA GLU A 171 6.80 -22.48 21.40
C GLU A 171 7.10 -23.97 21.42
N PRO A 172 7.64 -24.53 22.55
CA PRO A 172 7.81 -25.95 22.70
C PRO A 172 6.47 -26.60 23.03
N SER A 173 6.32 -27.82 22.55
CA SER A 173 5.23 -28.78 22.85
C SER A 173 5.11 -29.08 24.32
#